data_67a19f51b9a3155e7eaf1b019871f4f9
#
_entry.id   67a19f51b9a3155e7eaf1b019871f4f9
#
_cell.length_a   1.000
_cell.length_b   1.000
_cell.length_c   1.000
_cell.angle_alpha   90.00
_cell.angle_beta   90.00
_cell.angle_gamma   90.00
#
_symmetry.space_group_name_H-M   'P 1'
#
loop_
_entity.id
_entity.type
_entity.pdbx_description
1 polymer ?
#
loop_
_entity_poly.entity_id
_entity_poly.type
_entity_poly.pdbx_seq_one_letter_code
_entity_poly.pdbx_strand_id
1 'polypeptide(L)' 'MKFKFKVEGLDCANCTAKAERGVSAIDGVESASISFMTLKMVMEFDESRYDEIMDQAMKILKRVEPEVKVTRI' A
#
# COMPACT_ATOMS: atom_id res chain seq x y z
N MET A 1 -12.52 -1.05 7.67
CA MET A 1 -11.67 -1.93 8.47
C MET A 1 -10.20 -1.61 8.21
N LYS A 2 -9.37 -1.90 9.20
CA LYS A 2 -7.93 -1.62 9.10
C LYS A 2 -7.17 -2.89 8.78
N PHE A 3 -6.33 -2.82 7.76
CA PHE A 3 -5.50 -3.94 7.33
C PHE A 3 -4.04 -3.56 7.40
N LYS A 4 -3.21 -4.50 7.82
CA LYS A 4 -1.77 -4.29 7.92
C LYS A 4 -1.05 -5.21 6.95
N PHE A 5 -0.03 -4.67 6.31
CA PHE A 5 0.76 -5.41 5.34
C PHE A 5 2.24 -5.15 5.58
N LYS A 6 3.06 -6.13 5.25
CA LYS A 6 4.49 -5.95 5.21
C LYS A 6 4.88 -5.65 3.77
N VAL A 7 5.55 -4.54 3.54
CA VAL A 7 5.95 -4.10 2.21
C VAL A 7 7.46 -4.08 2.12
N GLU A 8 8.02 -4.91 1.27
CA GLU A 8 9.47 -4.99 1.08
C GLU A 8 9.83 -4.47 -0.31
N GLY A 9 11.02 -3.89 -0.41
CA GLY A 9 11.51 -3.35 -1.67
C GLY A 9 11.40 -1.84 -1.79
N LEU A 10 10.63 -1.21 -0.92
CA LEU A 10 10.53 0.25 -0.88
C LEU A 10 11.60 0.80 0.08
N ASP A 11 12.82 0.82 -0.38
CA ASP A 11 13.95 1.27 0.43
C ASP A 11 14.33 2.74 0.22
N CYS A 12 13.47 3.47 -0.45
CA CYS A 12 13.66 4.90 -0.73
C CYS A 12 12.49 5.70 -0.15
N ALA A 13 12.78 6.73 0.63
CA ALA A 13 11.73 7.55 1.25
C ALA A 13 10.82 8.19 0.21
N ASN A 14 11.37 8.65 -0.91
CA ASN A 14 10.58 9.24 -1.99
C ASN A 14 9.65 8.21 -2.62
N CYS A 15 10.14 6.99 -2.82
CA CYS A 15 9.34 5.91 -3.38
C CYS A 15 8.19 5.57 -2.45
N THR A 16 8.47 5.51 -1.15
CA THR A 16 7.46 5.24 -0.14
C THR A 16 6.38 6.32 -0.13
N ALA A 17 6.79 7.58 -0.22
CA ALA A 17 5.84 8.70 -0.25
C ALA A 17 4.96 8.65 -1.50
N LYS A 18 5.53 8.32 -2.65
CA LYS A 18 4.77 8.18 -3.89
C LYS A 18 3.77 7.04 -3.80
N ALA A 19 4.19 5.90 -3.27
CA ALA A 19 3.33 4.75 -3.10
C ALA A 19 2.18 5.06 -2.15
N GLU A 20 2.48 5.68 -1.02
CA GLU A 20 1.45 6.06 -0.05
C GLU A 20 0.42 7.00 -0.67
N ARG A 21 0.90 8.00 -1.40
CA ARG A 21 0.02 8.97 -2.05
C ARG A 21 -0.87 8.30 -3.09
N GLY A 22 -0.30 7.40 -3.88
CA GLY A 22 -1.05 6.68 -4.90
C GLY A 22 -2.08 5.74 -4.29
N VAL A 23 -1.70 5.01 -3.27
CA VAL A 23 -2.60 4.06 -2.60
C VAL A 23 -3.73 4.80 -1.89
N SER A 24 -3.42 5.91 -1.22
CA SER A 24 -4.45 6.67 -0.52
C SER A 24 -5.43 7.36 -1.47
N ALA A 25 -5.06 7.52 -2.73
CA ALA A 25 -5.93 8.11 -3.74
C ALA A 25 -6.89 7.09 -4.37
N ILE A 26 -6.77 5.82 -4.06
CA ILE A 26 -7.67 4.80 -4.59
C ILE A 26 -9.08 5.04 -4.07
N ASP A 27 -10.06 4.99 -4.97
CA ASP A 27 -11.46 5.15 -4.60
C ASP A 27 -11.88 4.03 -3.65
N GLY A 28 -12.42 4.39 -2.52
CA GLY A 28 -12.85 3.44 -1.50
C GLY A 28 -11.86 3.29 -0.34
N VAL A 29 -10.65 3.79 -0.49
CA VAL A 29 -9.67 3.79 0.60
C VAL A 29 -9.89 5.01 1.48
N GLU A 30 -10.17 4.77 2.76
CA GLU A 30 -10.38 5.86 3.72
C GLU A 30 -9.06 6.47 4.15
N SER A 31 -8.07 5.63 4.39
CA SER A 31 -6.74 6.11 4.73
C SER A 31 -5.70 5.06 4.38
N ALA A 32 -4.49 5.51 4.16
CA ALA A 32 -3.38 4.61 3.90
C ALA A 32 -2.11 5.26 4.43
N SER A 33 -1.27 4.45 5.05
CA SER A 33 0.00 4.92 5.60
C SER A 33 1.04 3.85 5.38
N ILE A 34 2.22 4.26 4.93
CA ILE A 34 3.34 3.35 4.72
C ILE A 34 4.51 3.85 5.56
N SER A 35 5.03 2.98 6.41
CA SER A 35 6.20 3.30 7.21
C SER A 35 7.45 2.79 6.51
N PHE A 36 8.29 3.71 6.11
CA PHE A 36 9.57 3.40 5.48
C PHE A 36 10.51 2.68 6.46
N MET A 37 10.43 3.07 7.73
CA MET A 37 11.35 2.53 8.74
C MET A 37 11.02 1.10 9.16
N THR A 38 9.72 0.78 9.22
CA THR A 38 9.26 -0.55 9.63
C THR A 38 8.86 -1.43 8.45
N LEU A 39 8.82 -0.86 7.25
CA LEU A 39 8.39 -1.54 6.04
C LEU A 39 6.98 -2.11 6.15
N LYS A 40 6.12 -1.36 6.83
CA LYS A 40 4.73 -1.76 7.04
C LYS A 40 3.79 -0.77 6.39
N MET A 41 2.70 -1.29 5.86
CA MET A 41 1.64 -0.47 5.28
C MET A 41 0.35 -0.75 6.03
N VAL A 42 -0.36 0.31 6.41
CA VAL A 42 -1.66 0.22 7.06
C VAL A 42 -2.67 0.90 6.15
N MET A 43 -3.74 0.20 5.83
CA MET A 43 -4.81 0.74 5.01
C MET A 43 -6.15 0.55 5.70
N GLU A 44 -7.03 1.55 5.55
CA GLU A 44 -8.40 1.44 6.03
C GLU A 44 -9.35 1.54 4.84
N PHE A 45 -10.17 0.52 4.66
CA PHE A 45 -11.18 0.48 3.62
C PHE A 45 -12.20 -0.61 3.95
N ASP A 46 -13.28 -0.65 3.17
CA ASP A 46 -14.34 -1.62 3.37
C ASP A 46 -13.87 -3.01 2.93
N GLU A 47 -14.04 -3.99 3.81
CA GLU A 47 -13.65 -5.37 3.56
C GLU A 47 -14.34 -5.95 2.31
N SER A 48 -15.54 -5.51 2.00
CA SER A 48 -16.27 -6.00 0.83
C SER A 48 -15.58 -5.65 -0.48
N ARG A 49 -14.71 -4.67 -0.47
CA ARG A 49 -13.96 -4.22 -1.65
C ARG A 49 -12.49 -4.61 -1.58
N TYR A 50 -12.16 -5.54 -0.71
CA TYR A 50 -10.77 -5.92 -0.45
C TYR A 50 -10.02 -6.29 -1.74
N ASP A 51 -10.57 -7.22 -2.51
CA ASP A 51 -9.89 -7.70 -3.72
C ASP A 51 -9.69 -6.59 -4.75
N GLU A 52 -10.73 -5.78 -4.96
CA GLU A 52 -10.68 -4.67 -5.89
C GLU A 52 -9.62 -3.63 -5.50
N ILE A 53 -9.63 -3.25 -4.23
CA ILE A 53 -8.71 -2.23 -3.73
C ILE A 53 -7.28 -2.77 -3.73
N MET A 54 -7.09 -4.00 -3.30
CA MET A 54 -5.76 -4.60 -3.29
C MET A 54 -5.18 -4.74 -4.69
N ASP A 55 -6.00 -5.07 -5.67
CA ASP A 55 -5.54 -5.15 -7.05
C ASP A 55 -4.99 -3.80 -7.51
N GLN A 56 -5.70 -2.73 -7.23
CA GLN A 56 -5.26 -1.38 -7.58
C GLN A 56 -4.02 -0.97 -6.81
N ALA A 57 -3.99 -1.29 -5.50
CA ALA A 57 -2.85 -0.97 -4.66
C ALA A 57 -1.58 -1.68 -5.17
N MET A 58 -1.69 -2.95 -5.53
CA MET A 58 -0.56 -3.69 -6.05
C MET A 58 -0.04 -3.11 -7.36
N LYS A 59 -0.94 -2.67 -8.23
CA LYS A 59 -0.54 -2.03 -9.48
C LYS A 59 0.24 -0.74 -9.21
N ILE A 60 -0.21 0.05 -8.26
CA ILE A 60 0.46 1.29 -7.89
C ILE A 60 1.83 1.01 -7.29
N LEU A 61 1.90 0.06 -6.36
CA LEU A 61 3.16 -0.28 -5.72
C LEU A 61 4.18 -0.82 -6.72
N LYS A 62 3.75 -1.67 -7.64
CA LYS A 62 4.63 -2.22 -8.66
C LYS A 62 5.08 -1.17 -9.67
N ARG A 63 4.28 -0.13 -9.87
CA ARG A 63 4.68 0.97 -10.74
C ARG A 63 5.80 1.79 -10.11
N VAL A 64 5.73 1.98 -8.80
CA VAL A 64 6.76 2.71 -8.06
C VAL A 64 8.02 1.86 -7.92
N GLU A 65 7.86 0.59 -7.57
CA GLU A 65 8.97 -0.35 -7.40
C GLU A 65 8.56 -1.72 -7.92
N PRO A 66 9.05 -2.12 -9.12
CA PRO A 66 8.66 -3.40 -9.72
C PRO A 66 8.99 -4.62 -8.88
N GLU A 67 9.97 -4.53 -8.00
CA GLU A 67 10.40 -5.65 -7.16
C GLU A 67 9.73 -5.65 -5.79
N VAL A 68 8.74 -4.80 -5.59
CA VAL A 68 8.05 -4.71 -4.32
C VAL A 68 7.35 -6.03 -3.97
N LYS A 69 7.45 -6.42 -2.70
CA LYS A 69 6.75 -7.57 -2.17
C LYS A 69 5.83 -7.12 -1.06
N VAL A 70 4.58 -7.54 -1.15
CA VAL A 70 3.56 -7.18 -0.15
C VAL A 70 3.02 -8.46 0.45
N THR A 71 3.10 -8.55 1.76
CA THR A 71 2.62 -9.71 2.50
C THR A 71 1.66 -9.22 3.58
N ARG A 72 0.50 -9.86 3.67
CA ARG A 72 -0.46 -9.52 4.71
C ARG A 72 0.02 -10.07 6.05
N ILE A 73 -0.05 -9.21 7.06
CA ILE A 73 0.33 -9.58 8.42
C ILE A 73 -0.90 -10.02 9.21
#